data_1d8c1e6fffecc09a5d7da046f2cbaf22
#
_entry.id   1d8c1e6fffecc09a5d7da046f2cbaf22
#
_cell.length_a   1.000
_cell.length_b   1.000
_cell.length_c   1.000
_cell.angle_alpha   90.00
_cell.angle_beta   90.00
_cell.angle_gamma   90.00
#
_symmetry.space_group_name_H-M   'P 1'
#
loop_
_entity.id
_entity.type
_entity.pdbx_description
1 polymer ?
#
loop_
_entity_poly.entity_id
_entity_poly.type
_entity_poly.pdbx_seq_one_letter_code
_entity_poly.pdbx_strand_id
1 'polypeptide(L)'
;ANGTEEQVAILTAASKKYNDARVYNNLGIAQAKAGDKAAALKSFEKAAKMDSSSEITKNLILGNLANGNTAEAKKYAKAADAQAKAAIAAAEGDYKAAAQNLDGYNEAVAQVMSNNLSAAKQAISKDNSADADYLRAVIAVKEGDLKTAEAQLKSAVSKNPKLAQKAANDINLKALNK
;
A
#
# COMPACT_ATOMS: atom_id res chain seq x y z
N ALA A 1 -12.56 22.44 8.56
CA ALA A 1 -11.71 21.46 9.24
C ALA A 1 -11.88 20.12 8.53
N ASN A 2 -10.77 19.52 8.16
CA ASN A 2 -10.78 18.22 7.53
C ASN A 2 -11.15 17.18 8.60
N GLY A 3 -12.14 16.29 8.39
CA GLY A 3 -12.58 15.29 9.37
C GLY A 3 -11.43 14.45 9.96
N THR A 4 -10.31 14.37 9.24
CA THR A 4 -9.08 13.71 9.69
C THR A 4 -8.37 14.48 10.80
N GLU A 5 -8.27 15.81 10.70
CA GLU A 5 -7.65 16.65 11.75
C GLU A 5 -8.48 16.66 13.02
N GLU A 6 -9.80 16.70 12.88
CA GLU A 6 -10.73 16.59 14.00
C GLU A 6 -10.60 15.23 14.70
N GLN A 7 -10.48 14.14 13.93
CA GLN A 7 -10.27 12.81 14.48
C GLN A 7 -8.95 12.71 15.26
N VAL A 8 -7.86 13.30 14.76
CA VAL A 8 -6.58 13.38 15.47
C VAL A 8 -6.74 14.14 16.78
N ALA A 9 -7.44 15.29 16.80
CA ALA A 9 -7.66 16.09 18.00
C ALA A 9 -8.45 15.32 19.06
N ILE A 10 -9.54 14.64 18.68
CA ILE A 10 -10.37 13.82 19.56
C ILE A 10 -9.56 12.68 20.16
N LEU A 11 -8.82 11.94 19.34
CA LEU A 11 -8.02 10.80 19.81
C LEU A 11 -6.82 11.24 20.65
N THR A 12 -6.24 12.41 20.37
CA THR A 12 -5.20 13.01 21.21
C THR A 12 -5.75 13.34 22.60
N ALA A 13 -6.95 13.94 22.69
CA ALA A 13 -7.60 14.20 23.98
C ALA A 13 -7.93 12.88 24.71
N ALA A 14 -8.44 11.89 23.99
CA ALA A 14 -8.73 10.57 24.56
C ALA A 14 -7.47 9.88 25.09
N SER A 15 -6.33 9.97 24.40
CA SER A 15 -5.07 9.35 24.80
C SER A 15 -4.50 9.95 26.10
N LYS A 16 -4.81 11.21 26.40
CA LYS A 16 -4.45 11.85 27.68
C LYS A 16 -5.29 11.35 28.84
N LYS A 17 -6.54 10.95 28.55
CA LYS A 17 -7.51 10.50 29.56
C LYS A 17 -7.44 8.99 29.78
N TYR A 18 -7.23 8.23 28.72
CA TYR A 18 -7.25 6.77 28.74
C TYR A 18 -5.88 6.22 28.29
N ASN A 19 -5.19 5.55 29.20
CA ASN A 19 -3.94 4.87 28.89
C ASN A 19 -4.25 3.45 28.35
N ASP A 20 -4.77 3.38 27.11
CA ASP A 20 -5.25 2.17 26.46
C ASP A 20 -4.55 2.00 25.11
N ALA A 21 -4.03 0.80 24.83
CA ALA A 21 -3.32 0.48 23.59
C ALA A 21 -4.16 0.77 22.34
N ARG A 22 -5.46 0.50 22.38
CA ARG A 22 -6.37 0.74 21.24
C ARG A 22 -6.53 2.23 20.95
N VAL A 23 -6.53 3.08 21.98
CA VAL A 23 -6.60 4.54 21.80
C VAL A 23 -5.34 5.04 21.09
N TYR A 24 -4.16 4.58 21.51
CA TYR A 24 -2.90 4.94 20.84
C TYR A 24 -2.80 4.36 19.44
N ASN A 25 -3.26 3.12 19.22
CA ASN A 25 -3.30 2.53 17.89
C ASN A 25 -4.19 3.34 16.94
N ASN A 26 -5.40 3.70 17.37
CA ASN A 26 -6.32 4.51 16.59
C ASN A 26 -5.80 5.93 16.34
N LEU A 27 -5.12 6.53 17.33
CA LEU A 27 -4.44 7.82 17.15
C LEU A 27 -3.35 7.73 16.07
N GLY A 28 -2.53 6.68 16.11
CA GLY A 28 -1.52 6.44 15.07
C GLY A 28 -2.12 6.30 13.68
N ILE A 29 -3.23 5.58 13.54
CA ILE A 29 -3.95 5.46 12.26
C ILE A 29 -4.46 6.82 11.77
N ALA A 30 -5.06 7.63 12.65
CA ALA A 30 -5.55 8.96 12.30
C ALA A 30 -4.40 9.90 11.88
N GLN A 31 -3.28 9.87 12.62
CA GLN A 31 -2.08 10.67 12.31
C GLN A 31 -1.46 10.25 10.96
N ALA A 32 -1.40 8.95 10.67
CA ALA A 32 -0.93 8.45 9.37
C ALA A 32 -1.83 8.92 8.22
N LYS A 33 -3.15 8.90 8.40
CA LYS A 33 -4.11 9.45 7.41
C LYS A 33 -3.97 10.96 7.23
N ALA A 34 -3.59 11.68 8.27
CA ALA A 34 -3.29 13.12 8.22
C ALA A 34 -1.92 13.42 7.57
N GLY A 35 -1.12 12.39 7.26
CA GLY A 35 0.21 12.53 6.66
C GLY A 35 1.35 12.69 7.67
N ASP A 36 1.07 12.72 8.97
CA ASP A 36 2.10 12.80 10.02
C ASP A 36 2.63 11.40 10.37
N LYS A 37 3.53 10.90 9.54
CA LYS A 37 4.13 9.57 9.68
C LYS A 37 4.96 9.43 10.97
N ALA A 38 5.62 10.50 11.41
CA ALA A 38 6.47 10.46 12.59
C ALA A 38 5.64 10.40 13.87
N ALA A 39 4.55 11.18 13.98
CA ALA A 39 3.63 11.10 15.10
C ALA A 39 2.91 9.74 15.13
N ALA A 40 2.50 9.24 13.97
CA ALA A 40 1.87 7.92 13.84
C ALA A 40 2.76 6.81 14.40
N LEU A 41 4.04 6.79 14.04
CA LEU A 41 4.99 5.79 14.54
C LEU A 41 5.10 5.84 16.07
N LYS A 42 5.24 7.04 16.66
CA LYS A 42 5.28 7.20 18.13
C LYS A 42 4.03 6.65 18.82
N SER A 43 2.87 6.85 18.21
CA SER A 43 1.61 6.33 18.73
C SER A 43 1.55 4.80 18.63
N PHE A 44 1.98 4.22 17.53
CA PHE A 44 2.07 2.75 17.36
C PHE A 44 3.08 2.12 18.31
N GLU A 45 4.24 2.74 18.53
CA GLU A 45 5.24 2.30 19.51
C GLU A 45 4.67 2.28 20.92
N LYS A 46 3.88 3.30 21.27
CA LYS A 46 3.24 3.40 22.58
C LYS A 46 2.16 2.33 22.74
N ALA A 47 1.35 2.08 21.72
CA ALA A 47 0.38 0.99 21.70
C ALA A 47 1.06 -0.38 21.88
N ALA A 48 2.13 -0.63 21.14
CA ALA A 48 2.85 -1.90 21.13
C ALA A 48 3.56 -2.21 22.46
N LYS A 49 3.91 -1.19 23.25
CA LYS A 49 4.43 -1.39 24.64
C LYS A 49 3.35 -1.88 25.60
N MET A 50 2.08 -1.67 25.28
CA MET A 50 0.94 -2.04 26.14
C MET A 50 0.29 -3.36 25.68
N ASP A 51 0.27 -3.61 24.39
CA ASP A 51 -0.37 -4.78 23.78
C ASP A 51 0.36 -5.18 22.50
N SER A 52 0.65 -6.47 22.38
CA SER A 52 1.34 -7.07 21.23
C SER A 52 0.39 -7.83 20.28
N SER A 53 -0.87 -7.40 20.20
CA SER A 53 -1.83 -7.98 19.26
C SER A 53 -1.34 -7.88 17.81
N SER A 54 -1.82 -8.77 16.96
CA SER A 54 -1.44 -8.84 15.55
C SER A 54 -1.71 -7.52 14.81
N GLU A 55 -2.81 -6.85 15.12
CA GLU A 55 -3.17 -5.56 14.52
C GLU A 55 -2.17 -4.46 14.90
N ILE A 56 -1.85 -4.33 16.18
CA ILE A 56 -0.90 -3.32 16.67
C ILE A 56 0.50 -3.60 16.13
N THR A 57 0.93 -4.86 16.12
CA THR A 57 2.21 -5.27 15.54
C THR A 57 2.29 -4.92 14.06
N LYS A 58 1.23 -5.17 13.28
CA LYS A 58 1.15 -4.79 11.87
C LYS A 58 1.28 -3.27 11.69
N ASN A 59 0.55 -2.48 12.45
CA ASN A 59 0.60 -1.03 12.37
C ASN A 59 1.98 -0.48 12.76
N LEU A 60 2.64 -1.09 13.75
CA LEU A 60 4.04 -0.75 14.11
C LEU A 60 5.01 -1.05 12.97
N ILE A 61 4.87 -2.19 12.30
CA ILE A 61 5.68 -2.54 11.12
C ILE A 61 5.46 -1.51 10.01
N LEU A 62 4.23 -1.23 9.66
CA LEU A 62 3.89 -0.28 8.59
C LEU A 62 4.34 1.15 8.95
N GLY A 63 4.22 1.55 10.21
CA GLY A 63 4.71 2.83 10.71
C GLY A 63 6.22 2.97 10.57
N ASN A 64 6.98 1.93 10.91
CA ASN A 64 8.43 1.89 10.71
C ASN A 64 8.79 1.99 9.22
N LEU A 65 8.15 1.20 8.36
CA LEU A 65 8.40 1.24 6.91
C LEU A 65 8.08 2.61 6.30
N ALA A 66 6.99 3.25 6.72
CA ALA A 66 6.60 4.59 6.27
C ALA A 66 7.61 5.68 6.64
N ASN A 67 8.42 5.44 7.69
CA ASN A 67 9.51 6.32 8.13
C ASN A 67 10.90 5.86 7.63
N GLY A 68 10.97 4.85 6.76
CA GLY A 68 12.23 4.33 6.22
C GLY A 68 13.01 3.41 7.18
N ASN A 69 12.41 3.02 8.30
CA ASN A 69 13.04 2.20 9.33
C ASN A 69 12.89 0.69 9.04
N THR A 70 13.32 0.24 7.86
CA THR A 70 13.14 -1.16 7.41
C THR A 70 13.78 -2.17 8.36
N ALA A 71 14.98 -1.88 8.87
CA ALA A 71 15.67 -2.76 9.83
C ALA A 71 14.88 -2.94 11.13
N GLU A 72 14.22 -1.88 11.63
CA GLU A 72 13.37 -1.96 12.82
C GLU A 72 12.10 -2.78 12.53
N ALA A 73 11.44 -2.54 11.39
CA ALA A 73 10.27 -3.31 10.95
C ALA A 73 10.57 -4.83 10.90
N LYS A 74 11.74 -5.23 10.42
CA LYS A 74 12.16 -6.64 10.32
C LYS A 74 12.24 -7.36 11.66
N LYS A 75 12.49 -6.68 12.76
CA LYS A 75 12.52 -7.31 14.09
C LYS A 75 11.20 -7.96 14.45
N TYR A 76 10.10 -7.46 13.88
CA TYR A 76 8.74 -7.96 14.10
C TYR A 76 8.27 -8.96 13.04
N ALA A 77 9.11 -9.33 12.07
CA ALA A 77 8.71 -10.16 10.92
C ALA A 77 8.13 -11.53 11.32
N LYS A 78 8.60 -12.13 12.43
CA LYS A 78 8.08 -13.42 12.92
C LYS A 78 6.62 -13.35 13.37
N ALA A 79 6.19 -12.21 13.90
CA ALA A 79 4.82 -11.97 14.35
C ALA A 79 3.95 -11.27 13.27
N ALA A 80 4.53 -10.98 12.11
CA ALA A 80 3.86 -10.27 11.02
C ALA A 80 2.85 -11.16 10.31
N ASP A 81 1.68 -10.59 9.96
CA ASP A 81 0.75 -11.23 9.02
C ASP A 81 1.31 -11.20 7.58
N ALA A 82 0.59 -11.82 6.64
CA ALA A 82 1.03 -11.90 5.24
C ALA A 82 1.24 -10.52 4.61
N GLN A 83 0.36 -9.56 4.88
CA GLN A 83 0.48 -8.19 4.35
C GLN A 83 1.71 -7.46 4.90
N ALA A 84 1.98 -7.58 6.19
CA ALA A 84 3.15 -6.97 6.82
C ALA A 84 4.45 -7.62 6.32
N LYS A 85 4.48 -8.94 6.12
CA LYS A 85 5.61 -9.65 5.48
C LYS A 85 5.85 -9.16 4.06
N ALA A 86 4.79 -9.01 3.26
CA ALA A 86 4.88 -8.48 1.91
C ALA A 86 5.41 -7.03 1.91
N ALA A 87 4.96 -6.20 2.84
CA ALA A 87 5.41 -4.82 2.96
C ALA A 87 6.91 -4.73 3.30
N ILE A 88 7.41 -5.57 4.21
CA ILE A 88 8.83 -5.67 4.52
C ILE A 88 9.63 -6.09 3.29
N ALA A 89 9.21 -7.16 2.60
CA ALA A 89 9.89 -7.65 1.41
C ALA A 89 9.94 -6.59 0.30
N ALA A 90 8.82 -5.89 0.06
CA ALA A 90 8.75 -4.80 -0.92
C ALA A 90 9.67 -3.63 -0.57
N ALA A 91 9.78 -3.27 0.72
CA ALA A 91 10.69 -2.22 1.18
C ALA A 91 12.17 -2.60 0.99
N GLU A 92 12.48 -3.88 0.96
CA GLU A 92 13.80 -4.41 0.64
C GLU A 92 14.06 -4.58 -0.86
N GLY A 93 13.04 -4.33 -1.70
CA GLY A 93 13.10 -4.55 -3.15
C GLY A 93 12.89 -6.02 -3.55
N ASP A 94 12.60 -6.90 -2.62
CA ASP A 94 12.29 -8.32 -2.91
C ASP A 94 10.80 -8.48 -3.27
N TYR A 95 10.46 -8.00 -4.46
CA TYR A 95 9.07 -8.06 -4.96
C TYR A 95 8.57 -9.48 -5.21
N LYS A 96 9.49 -10.42 -5.47
CA LYS A 96 9.13 -11.83 -5.62
C LYS A 96 8.65 -12.43 -4.30
N ALA A 97 9.37 -12.18 -3.21
CA ALA A 97 8.95 -12.58 -1.88
C ALA A 97 7.68 -11.83 -1.44
N ALA A 98 7.53 -10.55 -1.79
CA ALA A 98 6.31 -9.79 -1.53
C ALA A 98 5.09 -10.45 -2.19
N ALA A 99 5.19 -10.84 -3.47
CA ALA A 99 4.10 -11.47 -4.21
C ALA A 99 3.62 -12.80 -3.58
N GLN A 100 4.52 -13.57 -2.96
CA GLN A 100 4.18 -14.83 -2.29
C GLN A 100 3.26 -14.66 -1.07
N ASN A 101 3.16 -13.45 -0.54
CA ASN A 101 2.35 -13.11 0.63
C ASN A 101 1.13 -12.24 0.29
N LEU A 102 0.83 -12.06 -0.99
CA LEU A 102 -0.25 -11.21 -1.50
C LEU A 102 -1.17 -12.02 -2.41
N ASP A 103 -2.34 -11.48 -2.69
CA ASP A 103 -3.30 -12.01 -3.64
C ASP A 103 -3.89 -10.90 -4.52
N GLY A 104 -4.54 -11.29 -5.60
CA GLY A 104 -5.28 -10.40 -6.48
C GLY A 104 -4.44 -9.24 -7.02
N TYR A 105 -4.99 -8.02 -6.94
CA TYR A 105 -4.35 -6.82 -7.49
C TYR A 105 -2.96 -6.54 -6.87
N ASN A 106 -2.83 -6.69 -5.56
CA ASN A 106 -1.56 -6.43 -4.87
C ASN A 106 -0.47 -7.44 -5.25
N GLU A 107 -0.84 -8.72 -5.41
CA GLU A 107 0.04 -9.74 -5.98
C GLU A 107 0.47 -9.35 -7.39
N ALA A 108 -0.48 -8.96 -8.24
CA ALA A 108 -0.17 -8.57 -9.63
C ALA A 108 0.81 -7.39 -9.69
N VAL A 109 0.65 -6.37 -8.84
CA VAL A 109 1.59 -5.25 -8.75
C VAL A 109 2.99 -5.73 -8.38
N ALA A 110 3.12 -6.58 -7.37
CA ALA A 110 4.42 -7.15 -6.97
C ALA A 110 5.04 -8.02 -8.07
N GLN A 111 4.22 -8.80 -8.80
CA GLN A 111 4.67 -9.58 -9.96
C GLN A 111 5.16 -8.69 -11.12
N VAL A 112 4.47 -7.56 -11.38
CA VAL A 112 4.95 -6.57 -12.38
C VAL A 112 6.30 -5.99 -11.94
N MET A 113 6.46 -5.65 -10.69
CA MET A 113 7.71 -5.10 -10.13
C MET A 113 8.86 -6.11 -10.19
N SER A 114 8.57 -7.41 -10.06
CA SER A 114 9.54 -8.50 -10.24
C SER A 114 9.73 -8.93 -11.70
N ASN A 115 9.09 -8.22 -12.64
CA ASN A 115 9.08 -8.53 -14.07
C ASN A 115 8.48 -9.91 -14.45
N ASN A 116 7.62 -10.45 -13.59
CA ASN A 116 6.88 -11.70 -13.88
C ASN A 116 5.49 -11.37 -14.43
N LEU A 117 5.46 -10.92 -15.70
CA LEU A 117 4.25 -10.39 -16.34
C LEU A 117 3.15 -11.44 -16.53
N SER A 118 3.51 -12.70 -16.73
CA SER A 118 2.55 -13.81 -16.88
C SER A 118 1.78 -14.04 -15.57
N ALA A 119 2.49 -14.13 -14.44
CA ALA A 119 1.85 -14.29 -13.14
C ALA A 119 1.01 -13.05 -12.77
N ALA A 120 1.47 -11.85 -13.12
CA ALA A 120 0.70 -10.63 -12.91
C ALA A 120 -0.65 -10.67 -13.65
N LYS A 121 -0.66 -11.07 -14.92
CA LYS A 121 -1.92 -11.23 -15.69
C LYS A 121 -2.85 -12.27 -15.06
N GLN A 122 -2.30 -13.38 -14.59
CA GLN A 122 -3.07 -14.43 -13.95
C GLN A 122 -3.72 -13.93 -12.64
N ALA A 123 -2.99 -13.21 -11.81
CA ALA A 123 -3.48 -12.71 -10.53
C ALA A 123 -4.70 -11.77 -10.67
N ILE A 124 -4.78 -10.98 -11.76
CA ILE A 124 -5.90 -10.07 -12.05
C ILE A 124 -6.85 -10.59 -13.13
N SER A 125 -6.78 -11.86 -13.52
CA SER A 125 -7.55 -12.41 -14.65
C SER A 125 -9.06 -12.25 -14.50
N LYS A 126 -9.56 -12.27 -13.28
CA LYS A 126 -11.01 -12.11 -12.94
C LYS A 126 -11.36 -10.72 -12.40
N ASP A 127 -10.39 -9.84 -12.25
CA ASP A 127 -10.62 -8.48 -11.75
C ASP A 127 -11.00 -7.55 -12.90
N ASN A 128 -12.23 -7.02 -12.86
CA ASN A 128 -12.78 -6.11 -13.85
C ASN A 128 -12.79 -4.64 -13.41
N SER A 129 -12.01 -4.31 -12.37
CA SER A 129 -11.89 -2.94 -11.86
C SER A 129 -11.12 -2.03 -12.81
N ALA A 130 -11.31 -0.72 -12.65
CA ALA A 130 -10.54 0.29 -13.39
C ALA A 130 -9.02 0.17 -13.11
N ASP A 131 -8.66 -0.15 -11.88
CA ASP A 131 -7.25 -0.31 -11.49
C ASP A 131 -6.62 -1.56 -12.13
N ALA A 132 -7.37 -2.67 -12.24
CA ALA A 132 -6.91 -3.86 -12.96
C ALA A 132 -6.71 -3.59 -14.46
N ASP A 133 -7.63 -2.86 -15.10
CA ASP A 133 -7.45 -2.46 -16.50
C ASP A 133 -6.24 -1.53 -16.69
N TYR A 134 -6.02 -0.61 -15.74
CA TYR A 134 -4.83 0.23 -15.73
C TYR A 134 -3.55 -0.60 -15.64
N LEU A 135 -3.52 -1.59 -14.73
CA LEU A 135 -2.37 -2.48 -14.58
C LEU A 135 -2.16 -3.35 -15.84
N ARG A 136 -3.25 -3.82 -16.49
CA ARG A 136 -3.16 -4.51 -17.80
C ARG A 136 -2.53 -3.63 -18.87
N ALA A 137 -2.83 -2.32 -18.88
CA ALA A 137 -2.19 -1.38 -19.79
C ALA A 137 -0.69 -1.28 -19.53
N VAL A 138 -0.26 -1.18 -18.27
CA VAL A 138 1.16 -1.18 -17.88
C VAL A 138 1.85 -2.48 -18.31
N ILE A 139 1.23 -3.63 -18.09
CA ILE A 139 1.76 -4.93 -18.49
C ILE A 139 1.94 -4.99 -20.02
N ALA A 140 0.93 -4.57 -20.78
CA ALA A 140 0.97 -4.57 -22.24
C ALA A 140 2.08 -3.65 -22.80
N VAL A 141 2.30 -2.48 -22.21
CA VAL A 141 3.45 -1.62 -22.55
C VAL A 141 4.78 -2.35 -22.32
N LYS A 142 4.92 -3.03 -21.18
CA LYS A 142 6.14 -3.82 -20.88
C LYS A 142 6.36 -5.00 -21.85
N GLU A 143 5.28 -5.54 -22.40
CA GLU A 143 5.32 -6.59 -23.42
C GLU A 143 5.50 -6.04 -24.85
N GLY A 144 5.44 -4.72 -25.04
CA GLY A 144 5.55 -4.07 -26.33
C GLY A 144 4.25 -4.05 -27.15
N ASP A 145 3.12 -4.52 -26.57
CA ASP A 145 1.80 -4.51 -27.22
C ASP A 145 1.08 -3.19 -26.93
N LEU A 146 1.47 -2.15 -27.67
CA LEU A 146 0.92 -0.80 -27.49
C LEU A 146 -0.57 -0.73 -27.83
N LYS A 147 -1.04 -1.55 -28.78
CA LYS A 147 -2.46 -1.57 -29.17
C LYS A 147 -3.35 -2.08 -28.01
N THR A 148 -2.95 -3.17 -27.39
CA THR A 148 -3.65 -3.67 -26.19
C THR A 148 -3.53 -2.69 -25.05
N ALA A 149 -2.37 -2.06 -24.87
CA ALA A 149 -2.15 -1.08 -23.81
C ALA A 149 -3.09 0.12 -23.93
N GLU A 150 -3.26 0.68 -25.15
CA GLU A 150 -4.21 1.77 -25.41
C GLU A 150 -5.66 1.37 -25.11
N ALA A 151 -6.07 0.17 -25.54
CA ALA A 151 -7.42 -0.33 -25.29
C ALA A 151 -7.69 -0.50 -23.79
N GLN A 152 -6.76 -1.07 -23.05
CA GLN A 152 -6.89 -1.25 -21.60
C GLN A 152 -6.89 0.08 -20.85
N LEU A 153 -6.03 1.04 -21.23
CA LEU A 153 -6.02 2.36 -20.63
C LEU A 153 -7.34 3.11 -20.88
N LYS A 154 -7.87 3.03 -22.10
CA LYS A 154 -9.19 3.60 -22.45
C LYS A 154 -10.30 3.01 -21.57
N SER A 155 -10.29 1.69 -21.36
CA SER A 155 -11.24 1.01 -20.47
C SER A 155 -11.11 1.51 -19.03
N ALA A 156 -9.88 1.59 -18.50
CA ALA A 156 -9.60 2.07 -17.16
C ALA A 156 -10.13 3.50 -16.94
N VAL A 157 -9.84 4.41 -17.86
CA VAL A 157 -10.27 5.83 -17.80
C VAL A 157 -11.77 5.95 -17.96
N SER A 158 -12.40 5.11 -18.79
CA SER A 158 -13.87 5.08 -18.93
C SER A 158 -14.55 4.70 -17.62
N LYS A 159 -13.99 3.75 -16.88
CA LYS A 159 -14.50 3.31 -15.56
C LYS A 159 -14.17 4.31 -14.43
N ASN A 160 -13.00 4.94 -14.50
CA ASN A 160 -12.54 5.92 -13.52
C ASN A 160 -11.79 7.07 -14.21
N PRO A 161 -12.47 8.19 -14.51
CA PRO A 161 -11.87 9.33 -15.21
C PRO A 161 -10.66 9.95 -14.52
N LYS A 162 -10.51 9.79 -13.20
CA LYS A 162 -9.36 10.30 -12.45
C LYS A 162 -8.03 9.63 -12.86
N LEU A 163 -8.11 8.45 -13.45
CA LEU A 163 -6.94 7.73 -13.95
C LEU A 163 -6.30 8.40 -15.18
N ALA A 164 -7.00 9.25 -15.91
CA ALA A 164 -6.43 9.98 -17.04
C ALA A 164 -5.25 10.86 -16.63
N GLN A 165 -5.38 11.61 -15.54
CA GLN A 165 -4.28 12.45 -15.03
C GLN A 165 -3.10 11.62 -14.49
N LYS A 166 -3.41 10.49 -13.83
CA LYS A 166 -2.39 9.54 -13.37
C LYS A 166 -1.60 8.99 -14.56
N ALA A 167 -2.30 8.55 -15.62
CA ALA A 167 -1.68 7.96 -16.81
C ALA A 167 -0.79 8.95 -17.57
N ALA A 168 -1.20 10.22 -17.67
CA ALA A 168 -0.40 11.27 -18.33
C ALA A 168 0.98 11.47 -17.68
N ASN A 169 1.10 11.18 -16.39
CA ASN A 169 2.33 11.35 -15.61
C ASN A 169 3.04 10.02 -15.30
N ASP A 170 2.49 8.88 -15.71
CA ASP A 170 3.06 7.57 -15.41
C ASP A 170 4.17 7.22 -16.40
N ILE A 171 5.39 7.10 -15.90
CA ILE A 171 6.55 6.71 -16.70
C ILE A 171 6.38 5.34 -17.39
N ASN A 172 5.60 4.42 -16.79
CA ASN A 172 5.34 3.11 -17.36
C ASN A 172 4.44 3.16 -18.60
N LEU A 173 3.66 4.25 -18.75
CA LEU A 173 2.76 4.45 -19.89
C LEU A 173 3.28 5.49 -20.89
N LYS A 174 4.52 5.99 -20.69
CA LYS A 174 5.11 7.04 -21.54
C LYS A 174 5.13 6.67 -23.04
N ALA A 175 5.20 5.38 -23.36
CA ALA A 175 5.18 4.91 -24.75
C ALA A 175 3.85 5.19 -25.47
N LEU A 176 2.75 5.41 -24.73
CA LEU A 176 1.42 5.74 -25.28
C LEU A 176 1.22 7.25 -25.49
N ASN A 177 2.09 8.09 -24.98
CA ASN A 177 1.99 9.56 -25.02
C ASN A 177 2.78 10.18 -26.20
N LYS A 178 2.92 9.46 -27.32
CA LYS A 178 3.62 9.94 -28.53
C LYS A 178 2.67 10.58 -29.50
#